data_88855fc4d958d279c369960a716daea6
#
_entry.id   88855fc4d958d279c369960a716daea6
#
_cell.length_a   1.000
_cell.length_b   1.000
_cell.length_c   1.000
_cell.angle_alpha   90.00
_cell.angle_beta   90.00
_cell.angle_gamma   90.00
#
_symmetry.space_group_name_H-M   'P 1'
#
loop_
_entity.id
_entity.type
_entity.pdbx_description
1 polymer ?
#
loop_
_entity_poly.entity_id
_entity_poly.type
_entity_poly.pdbx_seq_one_letter_code
_entity_poly.pdbx_strand_id
1 'polypeptide(L)'
;MRKIHSVSCCFALLSTIFASAMPLLAQSRSDIVVPGTGVQLNQVGDDFEDETWDFIPNNPKSTEDIDENQRQPMGKSTNGRWYEGAKRGHPDIVKRVPTPPGGIPGSQGSMLMKSLYTGIPNRPSHKMHQDDFICNVQYRLGGTLKVSQSPNVTTRVFIPPLEEWENRNGPHFAFRAAVETTIMENKTKFLFSSKSQKDEVYWPGLFILRGTKQVEGKNVPYAYFRVRADRNGGDFLGPEIPVTGWWTLGLSFTPDGLVHYFARPGVEELRREDYIATSMPYGYRCEELRSFFYNVVN
;
A
#
# COMPACT_ATOMS: atom_id res chain seq x y z
N MET A 1 -59.96 48.13 59.02
CA MET A 1 -59.11 47.03 58.54
C MET A 1 -59.25 46.95 57.02
N ARG A 2 -58.30 47.51 56.29
CA ARG A 2 -58.24 47.51 54.82
C ARG A 2 -57.12 46.60 54.36
N LYS A 3 -57.45 45.60 53.56
CA LYS A 3 -56.45 44.70 52.89
C LYS A 3 -55.95 45.39 51.63
N ILE A 4 -54.62 45.52 51.55
CA ILE A 4 -53.92 46.01 50.35
C ILE A 4 -53.50 44.78 49.55
N HIS A 5 -53.93 44.70 48.30
CA HIS A 5 -53.52 43.66 47.33
C HIS A 5 -52.29 44.21 46.54
N SER A 6 -51.18 43.54 46.66
CA SER A 6 -49.98 43.76 45.83
C SER A 6 -50.12 42.98 44.50
N VAL A 7 -50.08 43.71 43.41
CA VAL A 7 -50.02 43.12 42.05
C VAL A 7 -48.53 43.08 41.67
N SER A 8 -48.02 41.82 41.54
CA SER A 8 -46.69 41.57 41.07
C SER A 8 -46.68 41.42 39.55
N CYS A 9 -46.01 42.31 38.85
CA CYS A 9 -45.89 42.32 37.40
C CYS A 9 -44.61 41.55 37.04
N CYS A 10 -44.76 40.31 36.51
CA CYS A 10 -43.60 39.55 35.98
C CYS A 10 -43.31 40.00 34.55
N PHE A 11 -42.22 40.67 34.34
CA PHE A 11 -41.61 40.87 33.01
C PHE A 11 -40.84 39.63 32.61
N ALA A 12 -41.34 38.89 31.58
CA ALA A 12 -40.62 37.83 30.94
C ALA A 12 -39.72 38.43 29.85
N LEU A 13 -38.40 38.41 30.07
CA LEU A 13 -37.43 38.71 29.02
C LEU A 13 -37.29 37.47 28.10
N LEU A 14 -37.79 37.55 26.87
CA LEU A 14 -37.49 36.59 25.79
C LEU A 14 -36.08 36.90 25.26
N SER A 15 -35.08 36.10 25.65
CA SER A 15 -33.77 36.12 25.03
C SER A 15 -33.80 35.24 23.75
N THR A 16 -33.86 35.86 22.60
CA THR A 16 -33.72 35.19 21.31
C THR A 16 -32.22 34.89 21.08
N ILE A 17 -31.85 33.63 21.26
CA ILE A 17 -30.52 33.11 20.90
C ILE A 17 -30.51 32.94 19.35
N PHE A 18 -29.85 33.87 18.65
CA PHE A 18 -29.47 33.67 17.26
C PHE A 18 -28.33 32.63 17.22
N ALA A 19 -28.66 31.38 16.99
CA ALA A 19 -27.69 30.37 16.60
C ALA A 19 -27.26 30.64 15.14
N SER A 20 -26.13 31.29 14.97
CA SER A 20 -25.46 31.39 13.67
C SER A 20 -25.04 29.99 13.26
N ALA A 21 -25.81 29.34 12.38
CA ALA A 21 -25.38 28.15 11.70
C ALA A 21 -24.19 28.54 10.78
N MET A 22 -22.96 28.27 11.24
CA MET A 22 -21.82 28.28 10.33
C MET A 22 -22.10 27.20 9.26
N PRO A 23 -22.00 27.52 7.96
CA PRO A 23 -22.05 26.50 6.94
C PRO A 23 -20.85 25.58 7.18
N LEU A 24 -21.10 24.33 7.56
CA LEU A 24 -20.13 23.25 7.48
C LEU A 24 -19.73 23.20 6.00
N LEU A 25 -18.56 23.72 5.65
CA LEU A 25 -17.97 23.50 4.34
C LEU A 25 -17.80 21.97 4.25
N ALA A 26 -18.77 21.34 3.60
CA ALA A 26 -18.65 19.97 3.18
C ALA A 26 -17.45 19.94 2.23
N GLN A 27 -16.29 19.56 2.77
CA GLN A 27 -15.15 19.22 1.95
C GLN A 27 -15.64 18.13 1.00
N SER A 28 -15.77 18.46 -0.29
CA SER A 28 -16.17 17.49 -1.30
C SER A 28 -15.12 16.37 -1.26
N ARG A 29 -15.48 15.23 -0.69
CA ARG A 29 -14.68 14.01 -0.85
C ARG A 29 -14.58 13.79 -2.34
N SER A 30 -13.37 13.76 -2.86
CA SER A 30 -13.15 13.32 -4.22
C SER A 30 -13.75 11.92 -4.36
N ASP A 31 -14.40 11.68 -5.49
CA ASP A 31 -14.96 10.35 -5.76
C ASP A 31 -13.84 9.31 -5.73
N ILE A 32 -14.10 8.18 -5.09
CA ILE A 32 -13.18 7.05 -5.06
C ILE A 32 -12.92 6.61 -6.50
N VAL A 33 -11.67 6.67 -6.93
CA VAL A 33 -11.22 6.18 -8.24
C VAL A 33 -10.99 4.68 -8.15
N VAL A 34 -11.70 3.91 -8.96
CA VAL A 34 -11.50 2.46 -9.06
C VAL A 34 -10.21 2.22 -9.84
N PRO A 35 -9.23 1.46 -9.29
CA PRO A 35 -8.00 1.17 -10.00
C PRO A 35 -8.25 0.41 -11.32
N GLY A 36 -7.50 0.76 -12.37
CA GLY A 36 -7.64 0.17 -13.71
C GLY A 36 -8.59 0.93 -14.63
N THR A 37 -9.29 1.98 -14.16
CA THR A 37 -10.23 2.75 -14.99
C THR A 37 -9.61 3.94 -15.72
N GLY A 38 -8.33 4.23 -15.47
CA GLY A 38 -7.60 5.34 -16.11
C GLY A 38 -6.97 4.96 -17.44
N VAL A 39 -6.15 5.87 -17.97
CA VAL A 39 -5.31 5.61 -19.14
C VAL A 39 -4.11 4.77 -18.72
N GLN A 40 -3.94 3.60 -19.35
CA GLN A 40 -2.82 2.70 -19.07
C GLN A 40 -1.49 3.33 -19.52
N LEU A 41 -0.51 3.31 -18.62
CA LEU A 41 0.85 3.74 -18.89
C LEU A 41 1.72 2.52 -19.26
N ASN A 42 1.85 2.25 -20.56
CA ASN A 42 2.52 1.04 -21.07
C ASN A 42 4.05 1.03 -20.82
N GLN A 43 4.63 2.14 -20.36
CA GLN A 43 6.06 2.23 -20.05
C GLN A 43 6.42 1.57 -18.72
N VAL A 44 5.46 1.37 -17.83
CA VAL A 44 5.63 0.84 -16.46
C VAL A 44 4.76 -0.37 -16.21
N GLY A 45 5.12 -1.16 -15.20
CA GLY A 45 4.50 -2.46 -14.98
C GLY A 45 4.94 -3.47 -16.04
N ASP A 46 4.35 -4.65 -16.00
CA ASP A 46 4.67 -5.74 -16.92
C ASP A 46 3.52 -6.74 -16.98
N ASP A 47 3.30 -7.33 -18.15
CA ASP A 47 2.41 -8.46 -18.36
C ASP A 47 3.15 -9.81 -18.41
N PHE A 48 4.49 -9.77 -18.48
CA PHE A 48 5.39 -10.92 -18.54
C PHE A 48 5.16 -11.84 -19.77
N GLU A 49 4.57 -11.31 -20.84
CA GLU A 49 4.34 -12.08 -22.07
C GLU A 49 5.61 -12.21 -22.93
N ASP A 50 6.58 -11.31 -22.77
CA ASP A 50 7.88 -11.42 -23.44
C ASP A 50 8.64 -12.66 -22.93
N GLU A 51 8.82 -13.66 -23.80
CA GLU A 51 9.53 -14.90 -23.48
C GLU A 51 11.00 -14.68 -23.12
N THR A 52 11.57 -13.56 -23.53
CA THR A 52 12.97 -13.17 -23.22
C THR A 52 13.10 -12.42 -21.90
N TRP A 53 11.97 -12.20 -21.19
CA TRP A 53 11.98 -11.53 -19.92
C TRP A 53 12.76 -12.36 -18.89
N ASP A 54 13.73 -11.71 -18.26
CA ASP A 54 14.53 -12.30 -17.17
C ASP A 54 14.90 -11.23 -16.15
N PHE A 55 15.34 -11.68 -14.99
CA PHE A 55 15.90 -10.83 -13.95
C PHE A 55 17.38 -11.13 -13.77
N ILE A 56 18.21 -10.12 -13.91
CA ILE A 56 19.67 -10.21 -13.74
C ILE A 56 19.99 -9.78 -12.30
N PRO A 57 20.21 -10.74 -11.39
CA PRO A 57 20.52 -10.44 -10.00
C PRO A 57 21.93 -9.87 -9.87
N ASN A 58 22.16 -9.05 -8.85
CA ASN A 58 23.48 -8.79 -8.32
C ASN A 58 23.64 -9.48 -6.97
N ASN A 59 24.54 -10.44 -6.87
CA ASN A 59 24.76 -11.19 -5.64
C ASN A 59 26.13 -10.86 -5.03
N PRO A 60 26.21 -10.70 -3.70
CA PRO A 60 25.11 -10.69 -2.75
C PRO A 60 24.18 -9.49 -2.97
N LYS A 61 22.86 -9.68 -2.75
CA LYS A 61 21.88 -8.62 -2.89
C LYS A 61 22.10 -7.46 -1.90
N SER A 62 21.60 -6.27 -2.19
CA SER A 62 21.67 -5.11 -1.29
C SER A 62 20.93 -5.38 0.01
N THR A 63 21.47 -4.94 1.15
CA THR A 63 20.88 -5.15 2.48
C THR A 63 21.14 -3.95 3.40
N GLU A 64 21.01 -2.73 2.89
CA GLU A 64 21.32 -1.49 3.63
C GLU A 64 20.67 -1.45 5.03
N ASP A 65 19.44 -1.94 5.18
CA ASP A 65 18.76 -1.99 6.49
C ASP A 65 19.39 -3.00 7.48
N ILE A 66 20.25 -3.91 7.03
CA ILE A 66 20.83 -4.99 7.85
C ILE A 66 22.33 -4.82 8.05
N ASP A 67 23.08 -4.55 7.00
CA ASP A 67 24.52 -4.46 7.02
C ASP A 67 25.08 -3.15 6.46
N GLU A 68 24.21 -2.14 6.27
CA GLU A 68 24.53 -0.81 5.76
C GLU A 68 25.13 -0.81 4.34
N ASN A 69 24.98 -1.91 3.60
CA ASN A 69 25.55 -2.06 2.28
C ASN A 69 24.51 -1.99 1.17
N GLN A 70 24.61 -0.93 0.36
CA GLN A 70 23.99 -0.84 -0.95
C GLN A 70 24.97 -1.34 -2.00
N ARG A 71 24.64 -2.44 -2.68
CA ARG A 71 25.52 -3.08 -3.65
C ARG A 71 25.18 -2.66 -5.06
N GLN A 72 26.18 -2.17 -5.78
CA GLN A 72 26.04 -1.73 -7.16
C GLN A 72 26.84 -2.65 -8.11
N PRO A 73 26.37 -2.85 -9.38
CA PRO A 73 25.06 -2.38 -9.88
C PRO A 73 23.91 -3.15 -9.26
N MET A 74 22.77 -2.50 -8.99
CA MET A 74 21.60 -3.19 -8.48
C MET A 74 21.05 -4.19 -9.51
N GLY A 75 20.49 -5.31 -9.01
CA GLY A 75 19.79 -6.28 -9.83
C GLY A 75 18.60 -5.63 -10.55
N LYS A 76 18.36 -6.03 -11.81
CA LYS A 76 17.31 -5.45 -12.65
C LYS A 76 16.76 -6.44 -13.68
N SER A 77 15.53 -6.21 -14.13
CA SER A 77 14.97 -6.96 -15.25
C SER A 77 15.62 -6.57 -16.58
N THR A 78 15.63 -7.51 -17.54
CA THR A 78 16.19 -7.32 -18.90
C THR A 78 15.55 -6.14 -19.63
N ASN A 79 14.25 -5.89 -19.41
CA ASN A 79 13.53 -4.77 -20.00
C ASN A 79 13.64 -3.45 -19.20
N GLY A 80 14.37 -3.44 -18.08
CA GLY A 80 14.63 -2.26 -17.25
C GLY A 80 13.40 -1.73 -16.51
N ARG A 81 12.29 -2.50 -16.45
CA ARG A 81 11.05 -2.09 -15.77
C ARG A 81 11.05 -2.38 -14.28
N TRP A 82 11.93 -3.29 -13.82
CA TRP A 82 12.02 -3.73 -12.43
C TRP A 82 13.45 -3.73 -11.93
N TYR A 83 13.62 -3.44 -10.65
CA TYR A 83 14.92 -3.46 -9.98
C TYR A 83 14.78 -3.84 -8.51
N GLU A 84 15.89 -4.22 -7.90
CA GLU A 84 15.97 -4.52 -6.48
C GLU A 84 15.87 -3.28 -5.60
N GLY A 85 15.31 -3.41 -4.40
CA GLY A 85 15.36 -2.35 -3.40
C GLY A 85 16.76 -2.24 -2.78
N ALA A 86 17.32 -1.01 -2.72
CA ALA A 86 18.63 -0.77 -2.11
C ALA A 86 18.69 -1.22 -0.64
N LYS A 87 17.59 -1.05 0.08
CA LYS A 87 17.52 -1.33 1.52
C LYS A 87 17.44 -2.81 1.85
N ARG A 88 16.79 -3.61 0.98
CA ARG A 88 16.42 -4.99 1.32
C ARG A 88 16.71 -6.01 0.23
N GLY A 89 17.20 -5.52 -0.92
CA GLY A 89 17.54 -6.38 -2.05
C GLY A 89 16.32 -6.92 -2.79
N HIS A 90 16.54 -7.94 -3.59
CA HIS A 90 15.54 -8.62 -4.41
C HIS A 90 15.21 -10.00 -3.82
N PRO A 91 14.03 -10.59 -4.12
CA PRO A 91 13.77 -12.00 -3.82
C PRO A 91 14.86 -12.91 -4.40
N ASP A 92 15.18 -14.01 -3.71
CA ASP A 92 16.27 -14.92 -4.12
C ASP A 92 16.02 -15.56 -5.50
N ILE A 93 14.75 -15.74 -5.83
CA ILE A 93 14.29 -16.24 -7.13
C ILE A 93 13.30 -15.24 -7.71
N VAL A 94 13.66 -14.66 -8.84
CA VAL A 94 12.79 -13.84 -9.68
C VAL A 94 12.93 -14.36 -11.10
N LYS A 95 11.85 -14.87 -11.68
CA LYS A 95 11.88 -15.41 -13.05
C LYS A 95 10.50 -15.43 -13.69
N ARG A 96 10.47 -15.42 -15.02
CA ARG A 96 9.27 -15.71 -15.77
C ARG A 96 8.93 -17.22 -15.68
N VAL A 97 7.67 -17.52 -15.51
CA VAL A 97 7.12 -18.89 -15.50
C VAL A 97 5.84 -18.92 -16.34
N PRO A 98 5.39 -20.10 -16.78
CA PRO A 98 4.05 -20.22 -17.37
C PRO A 98 2.98 -19.68 -16.43
N THR A 99 1.99 -19.00 -16.99
CA THR A 99 0.86 -18.47 -16.21
C THR A 99 0.14 -19.59 -15.49
N PRO A 100 -0.01 -19.54 -14.15
CA PRO A 100 -0.79 -20.51 -13.39
C PRO A 100 -2.24 -20.60 -13.91
N PRO A 101 -2.89 -21.77 -13.76
CA PRO A 101 -4.29 -21.96 -14.19
C PRO A 101 -5.23 -20.89 -13.64
N GLY A 102 -6.21 -20.48 -14.44
CA GLY A 102 -7.18 -19.44 -14.07
C GLY A 102 -6.65 -18.01 -14.19
N GLY A 103 -5.48 -17.80 -14.79
CA GLY A 103 -4.93 -16.49 -15.11
C GLY A 103 -5.72 -15.74 -16.18
N ILE A 104 -5.22 -14.57 -16.57
CA ILE A 104 -5.84 -13.77 -17.64
C ILE A 104 -5.95 -14.62 -18.91
N PRO A 105 -7.14 -14.68 -19.55
CA PRO A 105 -7.32 -15.46 -20.77
C PRO A 105 -6.29 -15.10 -21.85
N GLY A 106 -5.56 -16.10 -22.33
CA GLY A 106 -4.52 -15.94 -23.35
C GLY A 106 -3.13 -15.62 -22.79
N SER A 107 -2.99 -15.30 -21.52
CA SER A 107 -1.67 -15.07 -20.90
C SER A 107 -0.84 -16.35 -20.88
N GLN A 108 0.43 -16.21 -21.28
CA GLN A 108 1.42 -17.30 -21.34
C GLN A 108 2.48 -17.17 -20.25
N GLY A 109 2.65 -15.97 -19.68
CA GLY A 109 3.73 -15.65 -18.77
C GLY A 109 3.28 -14.97 -17.47
N SER A 110 3.97 -15.30 -16.39
CA SER A 110 3.82 -14.64 -15.08
C SER A 110 5.18 -14.55 -14.41
N MET A 111 5.34 -13.59 -13.50
CA MET A 111 6.53 -13.48 -12.69
C MET A 111 6.40 -14.30 -11.41
N LEU A 112 7.33 -15.23 -11.20
CA LEU A 112 7.51 -15.91 -9.93
C LEU A 112 8.52 -15.16 -9.08
N MET A 113 8.14 -14.86 -7.84
CA MET A 113 9.02 -14.36 -6.80
C MET A 113 9.06 -15.33 -5.62
N LYS A 114 10.26 -15.65 -5.14
CA LYS A 114 10.43 -16.49 -3.95
C LYS A 114 11.66 -16.03 -3.17
N SER A 115 11.49 -15.80 -1.87
CA SER A 115 12.59 -15.57 -0.94
C SER A 115 12.83 -16.83 -0.13
N LEU A 116 14.07 -17.26 -0.08
CA LEU A 116 14.57 -18.36 0.75
C LEU A 116 15.20 -17.79 2.02
N TYR A 117 15.88 -16.67 1.86
CA TYR A 117 16.55 -15.94 2.93
C TYR A 117 16.34 -14.46 2.69
N THR A 118 15.34 -13.87 3.32
CA THR A 118 15.15 -12.42 3.23
C THR A 118 16.28 -11.69 3.94
N GLY A 119 16.72 -10.56 3.37
CA GLY A 119 17.81 -9.77 3.89
C GLY A 119 19.19 -10.32 3.52
N ILE A 120 19.90 -11.02 4.41
CA ILE A 120 21.25 -11.48 4.13
C ILE A 120 21.23 -12.82 3.39
N PRO A 121 21.77 -12.92 2.15
CA PRO A 121 21.78 -14.16 1.40
C PRO A 121 22.45 -15.30 2.14
N ASN A 122 21.88 -16.49 2.04
CA ASN A 122 22.37 -17.74 2.66
C ASN A 122 22.51 -17.71 4.19
N ARG A 123 21.84 -16.76 4.84
CA ARG A 123 21.75 -16.72 6.31
C ARG A 123 20.30 -16.76 6.75
N PRO A 124 19.90 -17.73 7.60
CA PRO A 124 18.58 -17.72 8.18
C PRO A 124 18.41 -16.42 8.99
N SER A 125 17.29 -15.75 8.80
CA SER A 125 16.94 -14.60 9.60
C SER A 125 16.13 -15.04 10.82
N HIS A 126 16.51 -14.56 12.00
CA HIS A 126 15.74 -14.73 13.24
C HIS A 126 14.74 -13.58 13.45
N LYS A 127 14.72 -12.62 12.55
CA LYS A 127 13.78 -11.49 12.54
C LYS A 127 13.01 -11.53 11.24
N MET A 128 11.76 -11.14 11.29
CA MET A 128 10.97 -10.94 10.09
C MET A 128 11.64 -9.86 9.22
N HIS A 129 12.03 -10.26 8.03
CA HIS A 129 12.59 -9.39 7.00
C HIS A 129 11.75 -9.47 5.74
N GLN A 130 12.04 -8.60 4.79
CA GLN A 130 11.40 -8.60 3.49
C GLN A 130 12.43 -8.27 2.41
N ASP A 131 12.21 -8.83 1.23
CA ASP A 131 12.89 -8.44 0.01
C ASP A 131 11.96 -7.53 -0.79
N ASP A 132 12.53 -6.52 -1.46
CA ASP A 132 11.79 -5.50 -2.17
C ASP A 132 12.02 -5.63 -3.69
N PHE A 133 10.94 -5.74 -4.46
CA PHE A 133 11.00 -5.78 -5.91
C PHE A 133 10.22 -4.60 -6.49
N ILE A 134 10.94 -3.62 -7.04
CA ILE A 134 10.43 -2.27 -7.30
C ILE A 134 10.20 -2.05 -8.79
N CYS A 135 9.01 -1.55 -9.15
CA CYS A 135 8.72 -1.06 -10.50
C CYS A 135 9.42 0.28 -10.74
N ASN A 136 10.09 0.42 -11.88
CA ASN A 136 10.90 1.59 -12.22
C ASN A 136 10.03 2.73 -12.80
N VAL A 137 9.05 3.21 -12.04
CA VAL A 137 8.08 4.22 -12.50
C VAL A 137 8.76 5.54 -12.76
N GLN A 138 9.45 6.08 -11.76
CA GLN A 138 10.01 7.43 -11.81
C GLN A 138 11.00 7.62 -12.97
N TYR A 139 11.91 6.69 -13.17
CA TYR A 139 12.86 6.77 -14.28
C TYR A 139 12.18 6.62 -15.64
N ARG A 140 11.25 5.69 -15.75
CA ARG A 140 10.59 5.37 -17.03
C ARG A 140 9.59 6.44 -17.50
N LEU A 141 9.02 7.17 -16.57
CA LEU A 141 8.11 8.29 -16.88
C LEU A 141 8.79 9.66 -16.83
N GLY A 142 10.06 9.72 -16.41
CA GLY A 142 10.80 10.97 -16.28
C GLY A 142 10.38 11.79 -15.05
N GLY A 143 9.71 11.18 -14.07
CA GLY A 143 9.27 11.85 -12.84
C GLY A 143 8.21 11.05 -12.08
N THR A 144 7.67 11.67 -11.05
CA THR A 144 6.59 11.16 -10.22
C THR A 144 5.21 11.50 -10.83
N LEU A 145 4.17 10.81 -10.38
CA LEU A 145 2.78 11.06 -10.81
C LEU A 145 2.04 11.83 -9.71
N LYS A 146 1.59 13.03 -10.02
CA LYS A 146 0.83 13.87 -9.08
C LYS A 146 -0.54 13.28 -8.79
N VAL A 147 -0.98 13.31 -7.54
CA VAL A 147 -2.31 12.81 -7.15
C VAL A 147 -3.46 13.59 -7.80
N SER A 148 -3.21 14.82 -8.28
CA SER A 148 -4.17 15.58 -9.09
C SER A 148 -4.56 14.86 -10.38
N GLN A 149 -3.76 13.90 -10.84
CA GLN A 149 -4.03 13.04 -12.00
C GLN A 149 -4.72 11.72 -11.62
N SER A 150 -5.00 11.52 -10.33
CA SER A 150 -5.59 10.30 -9.77
C SER A 150 -4.87 9.02 -10.20
N PRO A 151 -3.52 8.94 -10.03
CA PRO A 151 -2.80 7.74 -10.41
C PRO A 151 -3.32 6.53 -9.65
N ASN A 152 -3.29 5.40 -10.34
CA ASN A 152 -3.72 4.14 -9.73
C ASN A 152 -2.92 2.97 -10.30
N VAL A 153 -2.90 1.86 -9.57
CA VAL A 153 -2.13 0.66 -9.93
C VAL A 153 -2.99 -0.56 -9.67
N THR A 154 -3.03 -1.47 -10.62
CA THR A 154 -3.60 -2.82 -10.46
C THR A 154 -2.52 -3.87 -10.60
N THR A 155 -2.65 -4.97 -9.89
CA THR A 155 -1.81 -6.16 -10.06
C THR A 155 -2.66 -7.41 -9.90
N ARG A 156 -2.30 -8.47 -10.63
CA ARG A 156 -2.87 -9.82 -10.45
C ARG A 156 -1.83 -10.67 -9.74
N VAL A 157 -2.23 -11.25 -8.64
CA VAL A 157 -1.36 -12.07 -7.78
C VAL A 157 -1.96 -13.45 -7.67
N PHE A 158 -1.17 -14.49 -7.99
CA PHE A 158 -1.55 -15.87 -7.72
C PHE A 158 -1.15 -16.21 -6.29
N ILE A 159 -2.13 -16.50 -5.45
CA ILE A 159 -1.97 -16.96 -4.08
C ILE A 159 -1.98 -18.49 -4.11
N PRO A 160 -0.83 -19.17 -3.87
CA PRO A 160 -0.79 -20.62 -3.89
C PRO A 160 -1.60 -21.22 -2.74
N PRO A 161 -1.93 -22.51 -2.77
CA PRO A 161 -2.55 -23.22 -1.64
C PRO A 161 -1.79 -22.99 -0.34
N LEU A 162 -2.50 -22.84 0.78
CA LEU A 162 -1.88 -22.51 2.08
C LEU A 162 -0.88 -23.55 2.58
N GLU A 163 -0.99 -24.77 2.10
CA GLU A 163 -0.09 -25.88 2.40
C GLU A 163 1.30 -25.69 1.78
N GLU A 164 1.39 -24.86 0.75
CA GLU A 164 2.65 -24.54 0.08
C GLU A 164 3.37 -23.34 0.71
N TRP A 165 2.70 -22.64 1.64
CA TRP A 165 3.30 -21.49 2.31
C TRP A 165 4.25 -21.95 3.41
N GLU A 166 5.23 -21.12 3.71
CA GLU A 166 6.01 -21.27 4.91
C GLU A 166 5.09 -21.37 6.15
N ASN A 167 5.32 -22.40 7.00
CA ASN A 167 4.45 -22.68 8.15
C ASN A 167 4.72 -21.72 9.31
N ARG A 168 4.47 -20.45 9.12
CA ARG A 168 4.52 -19.42 10.16
C ARG A 168 3.33 -18.46 10.04
N ASN A 169 2.90 -17.85 11.12
CA ASN A 169 1.92 -16.78 11.11
C ASN A 169 2.62 -15.45 10.81
N GLY A 170 1.89 -14.54 10.17
CA GLY A 170 2.38 -13.21 9.83
C GLY A 170 2.38 -12.93 8.33
N PRO A 171 2.99 -11.80 7.90
CA PRO A 171 3.02 -11.42 6.50
C PRO A 171 3.91 -12.34 5.66
N HIS A 172 3.47 -12.65 4.44
CA HIS A 172 4.20 -13.42 3.45
C HIS A 172 4.46 -12.62 2.18
N PHE A 173 3.52 -11.75 1.83
CA PHE A 173 3.61 -10.93 0.63
C PHE A 173 2.96 -9.57 0.89
N ALA A 174 3.43 -8.53 0.16
CA ALA A 174 2.74 -7.26 0.11
C ALA A 174 2.84 -6.61 -1.27
N PHE A 175 1.74 -5.97 -1.65
CA PHE A 175 1.67 -5.01 -2.76
C PHE A 175 1.61 -3.61 -2.18
N ARG A 176 2.61 -2.80 -2.49
CA ARG A 176 2.81 -1.49 -1.86
C ARG A 176 3.11 -0.40 -2.89
N ALA A 177 2.95 0.84 -2.47
CA ALA A 177 3.39 2.02 -3.20
C ALA A 177 4.43 2.81 -2.40
N ALA A 178 5.34 3.48 -3.10
CA ALA A 178 6.16 4.55 -2.56
C ALA A 178 5.50 5.86 -2.95
N VAL A 179 5.04 6.62 -1.97
CA VAL A 179 4.37 7.90 -2.14
C VAL A 179 5.10 9.00 -1.39
N GLU A 180 4.89 10.23 -1.81
CA GLU A 180 5.61 11.37 -1.30
C GLU A 180 4.64 12.44 -0.82
N THR A 181 5.03 13.14 0.23
CA THR A 181 4.37 14.30 0.79
C THR A 181 5.39 15.34 1.23
N THR A 182 4.98 16.60 1.24
CA THR A 182 5.80 17.70 1.77
C THR A 182 5.47 17.92 3.24
N ILE A 183 6.47 17.82 4.11
CA ILE A 183 6.35 18.10 5.53
C ILE A 183 7.14 19.35 5.93
N MET A 184 6.70 19.99 7.04
CA MET A 184 7.42 21.10 7.63
C MET A 184 8.31 20.59 8.76
N GLU A 185 9.60 20.65 8.59
CA GLU A 185 10.59 20.26 9.59
C GLU A 185 11.08 21.48 10.38
N ASN A 186 11.10 21.39 11.71
CA ASN A 186 11.68 22.40 12.56
C ASN A 186 13.19 22.13 12.69
N LYS A 187 14.02 22.99 12.09
CA LYS A 187 15.47 22.95 12.26
C LYS A 187 15.89 23.88 13.39
N THR A 188 16.28 23.29 14.52
CA THR A 188 16.85 24.07 15.64
C THR A 188 18.37 24.08 15.50
N LYS A 189 18.94 25.22 15.16
CA LYS A 189 20.39 25.46 15.23
C LYS A 189 20.66 26.40 16.39
N PHE A 190 21.22 25.84 17.48
CA PHE A 190 21.76 26.49 18.68
C PHE A 190 20.86 27.59 19.34
N LEU A 191 20.52 28.67 18.69
CA LEU A 191 19.69 29.76 19.20
C LEU A 191 18.56 30.18 18.24
N PHE A 192 18.47 29.60 17.07
CA PHE A 192 17.47 29.95 16.09
C PHE A 192 16.71 28.73 15.62
N SER A 193 15.37 28.81 15.69
CA SER A 193 14.48 27.82 15.10
C SER A 193 14.02 28.33 13.73
N SER A 194 14.23 27.53 12.68
CA SER A 194 13.69 27.81 11.35
C SER A 194 12.84 26.62 10.88
N LYS A 195 11.79 26.91 10.11
CA LYS A 195 10.99 25.87 9.43
C LYS A 195 11.54 25.70 8.01
N SER A 196 11.73 24.46 7.59
CA SER A 196 12.06 24.13 6.20
C SER A 196 11.10 23.07 5.68
N GLN A 197 10.78 23.16 4.40
CA GLN A 197 10.08 22.09 3.70
C GLN A 197 11.03 20.91 3.47
N LYS A 198 10.52 19.70 3.62
CA LYS A 198 11.21 18.45 3.34
C LYS A 198 10.22 17.48 2.70
N ASP A 199 10.67 16.81 1.66
CA ASP A 199 9.91 15.70 1.08
C ASP A 199 10.07 14.45 1.95
N GLU A 200 8.97 13.82 2.26
CA GLU A 200 8.92 12.59 3.05
C GLU A 200 8.29 11.48 2.24
N VAL A 201 8.99 10.35 2.17
CA VAL A 201 8.52 9.16 1.46
C VAL A 201 7.95 8.16 2.44
N TYR A 202 6.78 7.62 2.14
CA TYR A 202 6.12 6.60 2.95
C TYR A 202 5.45 5.53 2.09
N TRP A 203 5.03 4.41 2.71
CA TRP A 203 4.75 3.18 1.97
C TRP A 203 3.40 2.55 2.35
N PRO A 204 2.27 3.07 1.84
CA PRO A 204 0.97 2.40 1.94
C PRO A 204 1.00 1.05 1.20
N GLY A 205 0.09 0.14 1.58
CA GLY A 205 0.00 -1.14 0.89
C GLY A 205 -0.98 -2.13 1.48
N LEU A 206 -1.17 -3.19 0.72
CA LEU A 206 -1.92 -4.38 1.09
C LEU A 206 -0.94 -5.51 1.37
N PHE A 207 -1.03 -6.07 2.58
CA PHE A 207 -0.27 -7.25 2.97
C PHE A 207 -1.17 -8.48 2.92
N ILE A 208 -0.61 -9.61 2.52
CA ILE A 208 -1.23 -10.93 2.59
C ILE A 208 -0.55 -11.69 3.73
N LEU A 209 -1.33 -12.08 4.73
CA LEU A 209 -0.86 -12.75 5.92
C LEU A 209 -1.46 -14.13 6.06
N ARG A 210 -0.68 -15.03 6.66
CA ARG A 210 -1.17 -16.28 7.19
C ARG A 210 -1.47 -16.14 8.69
N GLY A 211 -2.57 -16.69 9.12
CA GLY A 211 -2.96 -16.79 10.52
C GLY A 211 -3.42 -18.21 10.85
N THR A 212 -3.71 -18.42 12.12
CA THR A 212 -4.29 -19.67 12.63
C THR A 212 -5.51 -19.31 13.47
N LYS A 213 -6.64 -19.94 13.19
CA LYS A 213 -7.88 -19.78 13.95
C LYS A 213 -8.37 -21.15 14.48
N GLN A 214 -9.12 -21.10 15.58
CA GLN A 214 -9.78 -22.28 16.14
C GLN A 214 -11.10 -22.54 15.41
N VAL A 215 -11.22 -23.73 14.86
CA VAL A 215 -12.47 -24.23 14.25
C VAL A 215 -12.71 -25.63 14.83
N GLU A 216 -13.80 -25.79 15.56
CA GLU A 216 -14.17 -27.06 16.22
C GLU A 216 -13.03 -27.68 17.07
N GLY A 217 -12.29 -26.84 17.79
CA GLY A 217 -11.17 -27.24 18.64
C GLY A 217 -9.87 -27.57 17.90
N LYS A 218 -9.83 -27.40 16.58
CA LYS A 218 -8.63 -27.61 15.75
C LYS A 218 -8.03 -26.30 15.30
N ASN A 219 -6.71 -26.25 15.21
CA ASN A 219 -5.98 -25.14 14.60
C ASN A 219 -6.09 -25.24 13.07
N VAL A 220 -6.76 -24.26 12.44
CA VAL A 220 -6.93 -24.19 10.99
C VAL A 220 -6.18 -22.96 10.47
N PRO A 221 -5.26 -23.13 9.50
CA PRO A 221 -4.61 -22.00 8.86
C PRO A 221 -5.61 -21.24 7.98
N TYR A 222 -5.45 -19.93 7.91
CA TYR A 222 -6.22 -19.06 7.01
C TYR A 222 -5.36 -17.92 6.52
N ALA A 223 -5.76 -17.31 5.39
CA ALA A 223 -5.12 -16.11 4.89
C ALA A 223 -6.06 -14.90 5.03
N TYR A 224 -5.46 -13.71 5.18
CA TYR A 224 -6.22 -12.48 5.30
C TYR A 224 -5.40 -11.28 4.82
N PHE A 225 -6.09 -10.22 4.46
CA PHE A 225 -5.45 -8.95 4.15
C PHE A 225 -5.18 -8.14 5.42
N ARG A 226 -4.11 -7.38 5.39
CA ARG A 226 -3.84 -6.29 6.32
C ARG A 226 -3.48 -5.05 5.52
N VAL A 227 -4.02 -3.91 5.92
CA VAL A 227 -3.87 -2.64 5.20
C VAL A 227 -2.94 -1.73 6.00
N ARG A 228 -1.83 -1.32 5.39
CA ARG A 228 -0.93 -0.31 5.94
C ARG A 228 -1.53 1.06 5.71
N ALA A 229 -2.24 1.56 6.71
CA ALA A 229 -3.08 2.69 6.50
C ALA A 229 -3.38 3.55 7.73
N ASP A 230 -3.00 3.14 8.93
CA ASP A 230 -3.29 3.93 10.10
C ASP A 230 -2.40 5.18 10.17
N ARG A 231 -2.85 6.19 10.90
CA ARG A 231 -2.17 7.50 10.99
C ARG A 231 -0.79 7.43 11.64
N ASN A 232 -0.49 6.36 12.37
CA ASN A 232 0.80 6.15 13.05
C ASN A 232 1.71 5.20 12.25
N GLY A 233 1.30 4.82 11.04
CA GLY A 233 2.03 3.85 10.21
C GLY A 233 1.79 2.40 10.59
N GLY A 234 0.80 2.13 11.46
CA GLY A 234 0.34 0.78 11.78
C GLY A 234 -0.55 0.19 10.69
N ASP A 235 -0.91 -1.06 10.92
CA ASP A 235 -1.79 -1.82 10.01
C ASP A 235 -3.13 -2.06 10.69
N PHE A 236 -4.20 -2.08 9.91
CA PHE A 236 -5.50 -2.58 10.37
C PHE A 236 -5.91 -3.85 9.63
N LEU A 237 -6.74 -4.63 10.30
CA LEU A 237 -7.23 -5.90 9.77
C LEU A 237 -8.13 -5.64 8.56
N GLY A 238 -7.79 -6.27 7.44
CA GLY A 238 -8.63 -6.35 6.25
C GLY A 238 -9.45 -7.64 6.21
N PRO A 239 -10.15 -7.90 5.10
CA PRO A 239 -10.97 -9.11 4.94
C PRO A 239 -10.14 -10.39 4.91
N GLU A 240 -10.75 -11.52 5.30
CA GLU A 240 -10.19 -12.84 5.04
C GLU A 240 -10.08 -13.10 3.53
N ILE A 241 -9.13 -13.95 3.15
CA ILE A 241 -8.96 -14.48 1.81
C ILE A 241 -9.59 -15.87 1.79
N PRO A 242 -10.86 -16.01 1.37
CA PRO A 242 -11.60 -17.25 1.51
C PRO A 242 -11.18 -18.32 0.50
N VAL A 243 -10.51 -17.91 -0.58
CA VAL A 243 -10.05 -18.79 -1.67
C VAL A 243 -8.64 -18.43 -2.08
N THR A 244 -7.81 -19.43 -2.33
CA THR A 244 -6.50 -19.29 -2.97
C THR A 244 -6.65 -19.20 -4.49
N GLY A 245 -5.57 -18.99 -5.21
CA GLY A 245 -5.59 -18.74 -6.65
C GLY A 245 -5.43 -17.26 -6.98
N TRP A 246 -5.94 -16.84 -8.12
CA TRP A 246 -5.76 -15.47 -8.59
C TRP A 246 -6.58 -14.45 -7.79
N TRP A 247 -5.96 -13.32 -7.54
CA TRP A 247 -6.56 -12.13 -6.95
C TRP A 247 -6.11 -10.87 -7.71
N THR A 248 -7.06 -9.97 -7.95
CA THR A 248 -6.76 -8.63 -8.45
C THR A 248 -6.72 -7.66 -7.26
N LEU A 249 -5.57 -7.02 -7.08
CA LEU A 249 -5.36 -6.00 -6.05
C LEU A 249 -5.22 -4.63 -6.70
N GLY A 250 -5.60 -3.57 -5.98
CA GLY A 250 -5.51 -2.22 -6.49
C GLY A 250 -5.25 -1.17 -5.43
N LEU A 251 -4.51 -0.15 -5.83
CA LEU A 251 -4.30 1.09 -5.07
C LEU A 251 -4.68 2.27 -5.96
N SER A 252 -5.39 3.24 -5.45
CA SER A 252 -5.62 4.52 -6.11
C SER A 252 -5.38 5.70 -5.16
N PHE A 253 -4.96 6.81 -5.74
CA PHE A 253 -4.58 8.01 -5.03
C PHE A 253 -5.39 9.18 -5.58
N THR A 254 -6.10 9.89 -4.71
CA THR A 254 -7.03 10.93 -5.13
C THR A 254 -6.53 12.34 -4.77
N PRO A 255 -7.02 13.39 -5.44
CA PRO A 255 -6.53 14.76 -5.25
C PRO A 255 -6.65 15.31 -3.82
N ASP A 256 -7.53 14.71 -3.00
CA ASP A 256 -7.63 15.01 -1.56
C ASP A 256 -6.50 14.38 -0.72
N GLY A 257 -5.58 13.64 -1.37
CA GLY A 257 -4.43 13.00 -0.75
C GLY A 257 -4.76 11.70 -0.03
N LEU A 258 -5.92 11.12 -0.30
CA LEU A 258 -6.33 9.83 0.23
C LEU A 258 -5.79 8.68 -0.61
N VAL A 259 -5.53 7.56 0.06
CA VAL A 259 -5.18 6.28 -0.55
C VAL A 259 -6.33 5.31 -0.39
N HIS A 260 -6.75 4.69 -1.48
CA HIS A 260 -7.85 3.73 -1.51
C HIS A 260 -7.31 2.35 -1.86
N TYR A 261 -7.85 1.32 -1.21
CA TYR A 261 -7.39 -0.06 -1.29
C TYR A 261 -8.51 -0.95 -1.79
N PHE A 262 -8.17 -1.82 -2.74
CA PHE A 262 -9.12 -2.72 -3.40
C PHE A 262 -8.55 -4.13 -3.50
N ALA A 263 -9.40 -5.14 -3.36
CA ALA A 263 -9.06 -6.53 -3.66
C ALA A 263 -10.31 -7.32 -4.03
N ARG A 264 -10.17 -8.21 -5.01
CA ARG A 264 -11.19 -9.19 -5.38
C ARG A 264 -10.57 -10.51 -5.80
N PRO A 265 -11.24 -11.65 -5.58
CA PRO A 265 -10.82 -12.92 -6.16
C PRO A 265 -10.98 -12.90 -7.68
N GLY A 266 -10.07 -13.61 -8.37
CA GLY A 266 -10.05 -13.71 -9.83
C GLY A 266 -9.14 -12.67 -10.49
N VAL A 267 -9.18 -12.66 -11.84
CA VAL A 267 -8.33 -11.83 -12.70
C VAL A 267 -9.07 -10.65 -13.34
N GLU A 268 -10.38 -10.58 -13.12
CA GLU A 268 -11.21 -9.53 -13.68
C GLU A 268 -10.83 -8.15 -13.15
N GLU A 269 -11.24 -7.12 -13.88
CA GLU A 269 -11.06 -5.72 -13.47
C GLU A 269 -11.77 -5.42 -12.15
N LEU A 270 -11.16 -4.56 -11.34
CA LEU A 270 -11.74 -4.09 -10.09
C LEU A 270 -13.00 -3.29 -10.33
N ARG A 271 -13.91 -3.34 -9.36
CA ARG A 271 -15.17 -2.59 -9.32
C ARG A 271 -15.26 -1.82 -8.01
N ARG A 272 -16.25 -0.95 -7.90
CA ARG A 272 -16.46 -0.13 -6.70
C ARG A 272 -16.75 -0.97 -5.45
N GLU A 273 -17.42 -2.10 -5.60
CA GLU A 273 -17.74 -3.06 -4.54
C GLU A 273 -16.53 -3.84 -4.00
N ASP A 274 -15.42 -3.87 -4.73
CA ASP A 274 -14.16 -4.51 -4.32
C ASP A 274 -13.32 -3.61 -3.39
N TYR A 275 -13.88 -2.46 -3.01
CA TYR A 275 -13.28 -1.51 -2.10
C TYR A 275 -13.13 -2.10 -0.69
N ILE A 276 -11.95 -1.94 -0.11
CA ILE A 276 -11.63 -2.38 1.25
C ILE A 276 -11.60 -1.20 2.22
N ALA A 277 -10.82 -0.17 1.89
CA ALA A 277 -10.56 0.92 2.81
C ALA A 277 -10.06 2.19 2.12
N THR A 278 -10.17 3.30 2.83
CA THR A 278 -9.55 4.58 2.49
C THR A 278 -8.86 5.16 3.72
N SER A 279 -7.68 5.71 3.53
CA SER A 279 -6.93 6.32 4.64
C SER A 279 -5.94 7.40 4.19
N MET A 280 -5.38 8.09 5.19
CA MET A 280 -4.13 8.84 5.10
C MET A 280 -3.06 8.08 5.89
N PRO A 281 -2.32 7.16 5.27
CA PRO A 281 -1.30 6.39 5.96
C PRO A 281 -0.25 7.30 6.58
N TYR A 282 0.18 7.01 7.79
CA TYR A 282 1.12 7.82 8.58
C TYR A 282 0.59 9.22 8.92
N GLY A 283 -0.68 9.49 8.67
CA GLY A 283 -1.29 10.83 8.83
C GLY A 283 -0.92 11.82 7.73
N TYR A 284 -0.21 11.39 6.69
CA TYR A 284 0.24 12.23 5.59
C TYR A 284 -0.75 12.21 4.42
N ARG A 285 -0.93 13.38 3.82
CA ARG A 285 -1.60 13.47 2.51
C ARG A 285 -0.64 12.95 1.45
N CYS A 286 -1.12 12.07 0.58
CA CYS A 286 -0.38 11.74 -0.62
C CYS A 286 -0.37 12.93 -1.59
N GLU A 287 0.80 13.32 -2.06
CA GLU A 287 0.96 14.38 -3.07
C GLU A 287 1.42 13.79 -4.40
N GLU A 288 2.30 12.80 -4.35
CA GLU A 288 2.88 12.18 -5.54
C GLU A 288 3.06 10.67 -5.36
N LEU A 289 2.79 9.90 -6.41
CA LEU A 289 3.14 8.49 -6.53
C LEU A 289 4.52 8.39 -7.20
N ARG A 290 5.49 7.83 -6.51
CA ARG A 290 6.86 7.61 -7.01
C ARG A 290 7.01 6.27 -7.71
N SER A 291 6.45 5.22 -7.09
CA SER A 291 6.58 3.85 -7.57
C SER A 291 5.57 2.94 -6.88
N PHE A 292 5.49 1.72 -7.36
CA PHE A 292 4.88 0.60 -6.63
C PHE A 292 5.86 -0.58 -6.61
N PHE A 293 5.64 -1.49 -5.67
CA PHE A 293 6.58 -2.58 -5.44
C PHE A 293 5.93 -3.75 -4.72
N TYR A 294 6.62 -4.87 -4.76
CA TYR A 294 6.26 -6.07 -4.03
C TYR A 294 7.26 -6.32 -2.92
N ASN A 295 6.75 -6.82 -1.78
CA ASN A 295 7.58 -7.40 -0.74
C ASN A 295 7.32 -8.90 -0.71
N VAL A 296 8.39 -9.69 -0.64
CA VAL A 296 8.33 -11.09 -0.23
C VAL A 296 8.92 -11.17 1.16
N VAL A 297 8.15 -11.72 2.11
CA VAL A 297 8.45 -11.63 3.55
C VAL A 297 8.62 -13.02 4.12
N ASN A 298 9.62 -13.21 4.97
CA ASN A 298 9.77 -14.41 5.80
C ASN A 298 10.10 -14.07 7.25
#